data_00f48e516be11d1b6b3a43119e59337b
#
_entry.id   00f48e516be11d1b6b3a43119e59337b
#
_cell.length_a   1.000
_cell.length_b   1.000
_cell.length_c   1.000
_cell.angle_alpha   90.00
_cell.angle_beta   90.00
_cell.angle_gamma   90.00
#
_symmetry.space_group_name_H-M   'P 1'
#
loop_
_entity.id
_entity.type
_entity.pdbx_description
1 polymer ?
#
loop_
_entity_poly.entity_id
_entity_poly.type
_entity_poly.pdbx_seq_one_letter_code
_entity_poly.pdbx_strand_id
1 'polypeptide(L)'
;VNISDSLTKVSKVENKKKELRNIIDTSKKEIMQEECNYLPIDPHIQIKGTISDQCSVFKSAKCPVKYTFKVVENSQKYNPHEDKEHISTMFKYGDDLRQDQLILQMINYMDSLLKNVHLDYEFTTYKVLATSKSDGFVEFVPNSRTIFDIFKKYNNVILSYYKEIAKNDEK
;
A
#
# COMPACT_ATOMS: atom_id res chain seq x y z
N VAL A 1 -17.16 -13.41 -3.51
CA VAL A 1 -17.89 -12.14 -3.32
C VAL A 1 -16.90 -11.00 -3.53
N ASN A 2 -17.21 -10.04 -4.41
CA ASN A 2 -16.33 -8.91 -4.65
C ASN A 2 -16.48 -7.93 -3.48
N ILE A 3 -15.47 -7.84 -2.62
CA ILE A 3 -15.45 -7.00 -1.42
C ILE A 3 -15.69 -5.53 -1.79
N SER A 4 -15.10 -5.06 -2.90
CA SER A 4 -15.28 -3.68 -3.37
C SER A 4 -16.72 -3.36 -3.74
N ASP A 5 -17.44 -4.29 -4.39
CA ASP A 5 -18.86 -4.11 -4.74
C ASP A 5 -19.74 -4.05 -3.49
N SER A 6 -19.44 -4.84 -2.47
CA SER A 6 -20.13 -4.78 -1.18
C SER A 6 -19.91 -3.44 -0.49
N LEU A 7 -18.68 -2.93 -0.51
CA LEU A 7 -18.31 -1.67 0.12
C LEU A 7 -18.86 -0.42 -0.61
N THR A 8 -19.03 -0.48 -1.93
CA THR A 8 -19.61 0.66 -2.68
C THR A 8 -21.08 0.93 -2.32
N LYS A 9 -21.82 -0.11 -1.93
CA LYS A 9 -23.23 -0.01 -1.51
C LYS A 9 -23.42 0.63 -0.13
N VAL A 10 -22.36 0.74 0.68
CA VAL A 10 -22.44 1.31 2.03
C VAL A 10 -22.19 2.82 2.00
N SER A 11 -23.11 3.61 2.58
CA SER A 11 -23.14 5.07 2.40
C SER A 11 -22.13 5.87 3.24
N LYS A 12 -21.64 5.32 4.38
CA LYS A 12 -20.70 6.03 5.28
C LYS A 12 -19.38 5.29 5.41
N VAL A 13 -18.26 6.03 5.44
CA VAL A 13 -16.90 5.45 5.53
C VAL A 13 -16.71 4.62 6.80
N GLU A 14 -17.29 5.04 7.93
CA GLU A 14 -17.23 4.27 9.18
C GLU A 14 -17.96 2.93 9.07
N ASN A 15 -19.10 2.91 8.40
CA ASN A 15 -19.83 1.68 8.12
C ASN A 15 -19.06 0.77 7.16
N LYS A 16 -18.37 1.36 6.15
CA LYS A 16 -17.50 0.62 5.24
C LYS A 16 -16.34 -0.07 5.96
N LYS A 17 -15.74 0.59 6.97
CA LYS A 17 -14.69 -0.01 7.79
C LYS A 17 -15.21 -1.18 8.63
N LYS A 18 -16.38 -1.04 9.22
CA LYS A 18 -17.03 -2.12 9.98
C LYS A 18 -17.34 -3.31 9.08
N GLU A 19 -17.92 -3.05 7.93
CA GLU A 19 -18.25 -4.09 6.94
C GLU A 19 -17.00 -4.81 6.44
N LEU A 20 -15.93 -4.06 6.11
CA LEU A 20 -14.64 -4.64 5.72
C LEU A 20 -14.10 -5.58 6.81
N ARG A 21 -14.12 -5.16 8.09
CA ARG A 21 -13.68 -6.00 9.21
C ARG A 21 -14.51 -7.28 9.32
N ASN A 22 -15.81 -7.17 9.24
CA ASN A 22 -16.70 -8.32 9.28
C ASN A 22 -16.40 -9.31 8.15
N ILE A 23 -16.20 -8.82 6.93
CA ILE A 23 -15.85 -9.65 5.78
C ILE A 23 -14.51 -10.34 6.01
N ILE A 24 -13.48 -9.61 6.44
CA ILE A 24 -12.15 -10.16 6.71
C ILE A 24 -12.22 -11.23 7.81
N ASP A 25 -12.90 -10.95 8.93
CA ASP A 25 -12.96 -11.85 10.06
C ASP A 25 -13.80 -13.12 9.76
N THR A 26 -14.82 -12.99 8.90
CA THR A 26 -15.58 -14.14 8.39
C THR A 26 -14.72 -14.98 7.45
N SER A 27 -14.01 -14.33 6.53
CA SER A 27 -13.15 -15.01 5.53
C SER A 27 -11.91 -15.64 6.15
N LYS A 28 -11.42 -15.17 7.31
CA LYS A 28 -10.31 -15.81 8.03
C LYS A 28 -10.55 -17.28 8.33
N LYS A 29 -11.80 -17.68 8.58
CA LYS A 29 -12.16 -19.07 8.83
C LYS A 29 -12.07 -19.95 7.58
N GLU A 30 -12.18 -19.35 6.40
CA GLU A 30 -12.22 -20.07 5.12
C GLU A 30 -10.87 -20.06 4.39
N ILE A 31 -10.10 -18.98 4.50
CA ILE A 31 -8.91 -18.73 3.65
C ILE A 31 -7.60 -18.99 4.40
N MET A 32 -7.58 -18.87 5.72
CA MET A 32 -6.37 -18.95 6.53
C MET A 32 -6.36 -20.17 7.44
N GLN A 33 -6.39 -21.34 6.86
CA GLN A 33 -5.92 -22.54 7.56
C GLN A 33 -4.39 -22.47 7.65
N GLU A 34 -3.89 -22.18 8.84
CA GLU A 34 -2.53 -22.41 9.41
C GLU A 34 -1.28 -22.29 8.51
N GLU A 35 -1.40 -22.14 7.21
CA GLU A 35 -0.27 -22.10 6.27
C GLU A 35 0.21 -20.65 6.07
N CYS A 36 1.53 -20.49 6.12
CA CYS A 36 2.16 -19.24 5.71
C CYS A 36 1.93 -19.01 4.22
N ASN A 37 1.38 -17.86 3.88
CA ASN A 37 1.18 -17.44 2.51
C ASN A 37 2.24 -16.43 2.10
N TYR A 38 2.45 -16.27 0.79
CA TYR A 38 3.32 -15.24 0.26
C TYR A 38 2.53 -13.99 -0.09
N LEU A 39 3.15 -12.83 0.13
CA LEU A 39 2.54 -11.56 -0.23
C LEU A 39 2.43 -11.46 -1.76
N PRO A 40 1.24 -11.26 -2.36
CA PRO A 40 1.08 -11.28 -3.81
C PRO A 40 1.99 -10.29 -4.56
N ILE A 41 2.21 -9.12 -3.98
CA ILE A 41 3.02 -8.06 -4.59
C ILE A 41 4.53 -8.27 -4.38
N ASP A 42 4.92 -9.09 -3.41
CA ASP A 42 6.30 -9.49 -3.14
C ASP A 42 6.39 -10.94 -2.61
N PRO A 43 6.63 -11.91 -3.48
CA PRO A 43 6.70 -13.33 -3.10
C PRO A 43 7.86 -13.70 -2.17
N HIS A 44 8.80 -12.79 -1.89
CA HIS A 44 9.88 -13.01 -0.92
C HIS A 44 9.41 -12.79 0.53
N ILE A 45 8.24 -12.15 0.70
CA ILE A 45 7.68 -11.85 2.01
C ILE A 45 6.62 -12.89 2.36
N GLN A 46 6.86 -13.65 3.41
CA GLN A 46 5.87 -14.55 3.98
C GLN A 46 4.97 -13.81 4.96
N ILE A 47 3.66 -14.01 4.82
CA ILE A 47 2.65 -13.38 5.65
C ILE A 47 1.83 -14.43 6.40
N LYS A 48 1.42 -14.07 7.63
CA LYS A 48 0.57 -14.89 8.49
C LYS A 48 -0.66 -14.09 8.88
N GLY A 49 -1.68 -14.15 8.05
CA GLY A 49 -2.96 -13.54 8.34
C GLY A 49 -3.02 -12.03 8.14
N THR A 50 -4.24 -11.53 8.16
CA THR A 50 -4.59 -10.12 8.00
C THR A 50 -4.94 -9.52 9.35
N ILE A 51 -4.49 -8.29 9.60
CA ILE A 51 -4.81 -7.53 10.83
C ILE A 51 -6.01 -6.64 10.52
N SER A 52 -7.22 -7.13 10.81
CA SER A 52 -8.48 -6.48 10.43
C SER A 52 -8.61 -5.07 10.98
N ASP A 53 -8.11 -4.80 12.19
CA ASP A 53 -8.17 -3.48 12.82
C ASP A 53 -7.32 -2.42 12.11
N GLN A 54 -6.24 -2.83 11.44
CA GLN A 54 -5.37 -1.96 10.67
C GLN A 54 -5.77 -1.84 9.19
N CYS A 55 -6.75 -2.63 8.75
CA CYS A 55 -7.32 -2.52 7.41
C CYS A 55 -8.23 -1.30 7.33
N SER A 56 -8.25 -0.65 6.16
CA SER A 56 -9.05 0.55 5.95
C SER A 56 -9.54 0.70 4.51
N VAL A 57 -10.59 1.50 4.34
CA VAL A 57 -11.15 1.85 3.04
C VAL A 57 -10.91 3.32 2.78
N PHE A 58 -10.40 3.68 1.61
CA PHE A 58 -10.20 5.08 1.23
C PHE A 58 -11.50 5.73 0.73
N LYS A 59 -11.60 7.05 0.96
CA LYS A 59 -12.69 7.88 0.44
C LYS A 59 -12.51 8.11 -1.05
N SER A 60 -12.94 7.18 -1.86
CA SER A 60 -12.95 7.27 -3.31
C SER A 60 -14.19 6.58 -3.84
N ALA A 61 -14.65 6.96 -5.04
CA ALA A 61 -15.77 6.31 -5.72
C ALA A 61 -15.53 4.80 -5.90
N LYS A 62 -14.28 4.41 -6.15
CA LYS A 62 -13.86 3.01 -6.33
C LYS A 62 -13.49 2.28 -5.03
N CYS A 63 -13.55 2.96 -3.88
CA CYS A 63 -13.30 2.39 -2.55
C CYS A 63 -12.05 1.49 -2.47
N PRO A 64 -10.82 1.99 -2.78
CA PRO A 64 -9.62 1.20 -2.59
C PRO A 64 -9.49 0.70 -1.15
N VAL A 65 -9.01 -0.52 -0.98
CA VAL A 65 -8.90 -1.17 0.33
C VAL A 65 -7.44 -1.30 0.70
N LYS A 66 -7.05 -0.77 1.85
CA LYS A 66 -5.75 -1.06 2.46
C LYS A 66 -5.88 -2.33 3.28
N TYR A 67 -5.08 -3.33 2.95
CA TYR A 67 -4.88 -4.53 3.74
C TYR A 67 -3.56 -4.42 4.50
N THR A 68 -3.57 -4.82 5.76
CA THR A 68 -2.36 -4.95 6.58
C THR A 68 -2.20 -6.40 6.99
N PHE A 69 -1.02 -6.95 6.72
CA PHE A 69 -0.68 -8.35 6.98
C PHE A 69 0.39 -8.43 8.05
N LYS A 70 0.36 -9.50 8.84
CA LYS A 70 1.43 -9.85 9.77
C LYS A 70 2.53 -10.59 9.00
N VAL A 71 3.77 -10.13 9.12
CA VAL A 71 4.95 -10.75 8.48
C VAL A 71 5.48 -11.89 9.35
N VAL A 72 5.98 -12.96 8.72
CA VAL A 72 6.67 -14.05 9.40
C VAL A 72 8.14 -13.68 9.61
N GLU A 73 8.66 -13.83 10.82
CA GLU A 73 9.96 -13.31 11.27
C GLU A 73 11.18 -13.77 10.44
N ASN A 74 11.09 -14.83 9.68
CA ASN A 74 12.19 -15.38 8.88
C ASN A 74 12.06 -15.09 7.37
N SER A 75 11.15 -14.21 6.95
CA SER A 75 11.04 -13.86 5.54
C SER A 75 12.25 -13.04 5.08
N GLN A 76 13.03 -13.61 4.14
CA GLN A 76 14.25 -12.98 3.64
C GLN A 76 13.92 -11.68 2.87
N LYS A 77 14.72 -10.63 3.11
CA LYS A 77 14.68 -9.33 2.45
C LYS A 77 13.45 -8.45 2.72
N TYR A 78 13.27 -8.14 3.96
CA TYR A 78 12.42 -7.02 4.36
C TYR A 78 13.16 -5.68 4.19
N ASN A 79 12.48 -4.66 3.68
CA ASN A 79 13.04 -3.32 3.54
C ASN A 79 13.29 -2.71 4.94
N PRO A 80 14.51 -2.24 5.29
CA PRO A 80 14.82 -1.75 6.63
C PRO A 80 14.04 -0.48 7.06
N HIS A 81 13.29 0.14 6.15
CA HIS A 81 12.47 1.32 6.44
C HIS A 81 11.02 1.01 6.82
N GLU A 82 10.64 -0.26 6.86
CA GLU A 82 9.30 -0.70 7.22
C GLU A 82 9.25 -1.31 8.62
N ASP A 83 8.08 -1.25 9.24
CA ASP A 83 7.77 -1.94 10.48
C ASP A 83 8.01 -3.46 10.29
N LYS A 84 8.92 -4.05 11.05
CA LYS A 84 9.34 -5.45 10.88
C LYS A 84 8.21 -6.47 11.09
N GLU A 85 7.12 -6.07 11.69
CA GLU A 85 6.02 -6.96 12.04
C GLU A 85 4.85 -6.92 11.06
N HIS A 86 4.68 -5.81 10.32
CA HIS A 86 3.49 -5.57 9.50
C HIS A 86 3.83 -5.01 8.13
N ILE A 87 3.13 -5.48 7.11
CA ILE A 87 3.20 -4.91 5.76
C ILE A 87 1.81 -4.56 5.25
N SER A 88 1.71 -3.44 4.56
CA SER A 88 0.44 -2.98 4.01
C SER A 88 0.46 -2.92 2.51
N THR A 89 -0.65 -3.31 1.89
CA THR A 89 -0.89 -3.16 0.46
C THR A 89 -2.24 -2.51 0.22
N MET A 90 -2.38 -1.80 -0.90
CA MET A 90 -3.64 -1.25 -1.35
C MET A 90 -4.17 -2.10 -2.50
N PHE A 91 -5.35 -2.68 -2.34
CA PHE A 91 -6.08 -3.32 -3.42
C PHE A 91 -6.99 -2.29 -4.09
N LYS A 92 -6.90 -2.19 -5.41
CA LYS A 92 -7.75 -1.34 -6.23
C LYS A 92 -8.62 -2.20 -7.14
N TYR A 93 -9.91 -1.90 -7.17
CA TYR A 93 -10.89 -2.49 -8.07
C TYR A 93 -11.45 -1.44 -9.01
N GLY A 94 -11.63 -1.80 -10.29
CA GLY A 94 -12.08 -0.87 -11.33
C GLY A 94 -10.96 0.04 -11.89
N ASP A 95 -9.69 -0.24 -11.57
CA ASP A 95 -8.51 0.46 -12.09
C ASP A 95 -7.62 -0.47 -12.91
N ASP A 96 -7.25 -0.04 -14.12
CA ASP A 96 -6.24 -0.74 -14.93
C ASP A 96 -4.84 -0.31 -14.49
N LEU A 97 -4.17 -1.17 -13.75
CA LEU A 97 -2.84 -0.92 -13.18
C LEU A 97 -1.68 -1.38 -14.08
N ARG A 98 -1.95 -1.89 -15.27
CA ARG A 98 -0.90 -2.43 -16.16
C ARG A 98 0.06 -1.34 -16.63
N GLN A 99 -0.44 -0.14 -16.87
CA GLN A 99 0.38 1.01 -17.25
C GLN A 99 1.25 1.47 -16.07
N ASP A 100 0.68 1.59 -14.88
CA ASP A 100 1.42 1.94 -13.66
C ASP A 100 2.54 0.94 -13.39
N GLN A 101 2.25 -0.36 -13.51
CA GLN A 101 3.23 -1.43 -13.35
C GLN A 101 4.39 -1.29 -14.34
N LEU A 102 4.10 -1.05 -15.62
CA LEU A 102 5.12 -0.87 -16.66
C LEU A 102 5.99 0.36 -16.38
N ILE A 103 5.38 1.49 -16.04
CA ILE A 103 6.10 2.75 -15.77
C ILE A 103 7.06 2.56 -14.60
N LEU A 104 6.63 1.94 -13.51
CA LEU A 104 7.48 1.69 -12.35
C LEU A 104 8.62 0.70 -12.65
N GLN A 105 8.38 -0.31 -13.47
CA GLN A 105 9.44 -1.19 -13.95
C GLN A 105 10.48 -0.42 -14.78
N MET A 106 10.04 0.51 -15.64
CA MET A 106 10.95 1.36 -16.41
C MET A 106 11.76 2.30 -15.50
N ILE A 107 11.14 2.91 -14.50
CA ILE A 107 11.84 3.77 -13.54
C ILE A 107 12.89 2.96 -12.78
N ASN A 108 12.57 1.77 -12.28
CA ASN A 108 13.52 0.88 -11.62
C ASN A 108 14.69 0.49 -12.54
N TYR A 109 14.42 0.24 -13.80
CA TYR A 109 15.46 -0.06 -14.78
C TYR A 109 16.37 1.15 -15.03
N MET A 110 15.81 2.35 -15.19
CA MET A 110 16.57 3.60 -15.34
C MET A 110 17.43 3.87 -14.10
N ASP A 111 16.88 3.70 -12.90
CA ASP A 111 17.62 3.84 -11.64
C ASP A 111 18.83 2.90 -11.60
N SER A 112 18.64 1.64 -11.97
CA SER A 112 19.73 0.66 -12.01
C SER A 112 20.83 1.02 -13.02
N LEU A 113 20.46 1.58 -14.19
CA LEU A 113 21.43 2.06 -15.18
C LEU A 113 22.22 3.27 -14.67
N LEU A 114 21.56 4.21 -13.98
CA LEU A 114 22.22 5.37 -13.38
C LEU A 114 23.20 4.94 -12.29
N LYS A 115 22.82 4.02 -11.43
CA LYS A 115 23.69 3.47 -10.38
C LYS A 115 24.92 2.76 -10.94
N ASN A 116 24.80 2.09 -12.08
CA ASN A 116 25.92 1.45 -12.75
C ASN A 116 27.00 2.45 -13.23
N VAL A 117 26.65 3.71 -13.45
CA VAL A 117 27.57 4.80 -13.77
C VAL A 117 27.84 5.73 -12.58
N HIS A 118 27.62 5.24 -11.37
CA HIS A 118 27.82 5.95 -10.09
C HIS A 118 26.97 7.22 -9.91
N LEU A 119 25.82 7.28 -10.56
CA LEU A 119 24.82 8.32 -10.37
C LEU A 119 23.65 7.74 -9.55
N ASP A 120 23.62 8.02 -8.25
CA ASP A 120 22.50 7.62 -7.39
C ASP A 120 21.67 8.85 -7.02
N TYR A 121 20.46 8.90 -7.57
CA TYR A 121 19.46 9.94 -7.26
C TYR A 121 18.49 9.52 -6.15
N GLU A 122 18.73 8.41 -5.47
CA GLU A 122 17.90 7.89 -4.38
C GLU A 122 16.41 7.77 -4.74
N PHE A 123 16.12 7.28 -5.95
CA PHE A 123 14.73 7.08 -6.36
C PHE A 123 14.02 6.10 -5.42
N THR A 124 12.93 6.54 -4.82
CA THR A 124 12.05 5.68 -4.05
C THR A 124 10.94 5.17 -4.96
N THR A 125 11.02 3.91 -5.35
CA THR A 125 9.99 3.24 -6.14
C THR A 125 9.14 2.34 -5.26
N TYR A 126 7.93 2.07 -5.71
CA TYR A 126 7.01 1.15 -5.04
C TYR A 126 6.53 0.07 -6.03
N LYS A 127 6.00 -1.02 -5.50
CA LYS A 127 5.57 -2.16 -6.31
C LYS A 127 4.12 -2.01 -6.74
N VAL A 128 3.83 -2.43 -7.96
CA VAL A 128 2.48 -2.55 -8.51
C VAL A 128 2.35 -3.91 -9.15
N LEU A 129 1.25 -4.60 -8.87
CA LEU A 129 0.89 -5.88 -9.46
C LEU A 129 -0.52 -5.78 -10.04
N ALA A 130 -0.63 -5.70 -11.35
CA ALA A 130 -1.92 -5.84 -12.04
C ALA A 130 -2.33 -7.32 -12.02
N THR A 131 -3.45 -7.64 -11.38
CA THR A 131 -4.00 -9.00 -11.32
C THR A 131 -5.00 -9.28 -12.43
N SER A 132 -5.61 -8.22 -12.96
CA SER A 132 -6.47 -8.26 -14.14
C SER A 132 -6.44 -6.93 -14.90
N LYS A 133 -7.33 -6.78 -15.89
CA LYS A 133 -7.53 -5.51 -16.61
C LYS A 133 -8.20 -4.44 -15.77
N SER A 134 -8.77 -4.78 -14.64
CA SER A 134 -9.58 -3.88 -13.82
C SER A 134 -9.24 -3.90 -12.33
N ASP A 135 -8.22 -4.66 -11.94
CA ASP A 135 -7.85 -4.74 -10.53
C ASP A 135 -6.38 -5.11 -10.32
N GLY A 136 -5.90 -4.84 -9.14
CA GLY A 136 -4.54 -5.17 -8.74
C GLY A 136 -4.15 -4.59 -7.39
N PHE A 137 -2.90 -4.85 -7.03
CA PHE A 137 -2.29 -4.41 -5.79
C PHE A 137 -1.27 -3.32 -6.04
N VAL A 138 -1.23 -2.36 -5.13
CA VAL A 138 -0.22 -1.31 -5.05
C VAL A 138 0.41 -1.38 -3.67
N GLU A 139 1.72 -1.33 -3.59
CA GLU A 139 2.44 -1.22 -2.33
C GLU A 139 2.01 0.04 -1.58
N PHE A 140 1.74 -0.08 -0.29
CA PHE A 140 1.42 1.06 0.53
C PHE A 140 2.70 1.66 1.10
N VAL A 141 3.14 2.78 0.54
CA VAL A 141 4.37 3.47 0.96
C VAL A 141 4.20 4.02 2.38
N PRO A 142 4.98 3.56 3.36
CA PRO A 142 4.91 4.07 4.72
C PRO A 142 5.40 5.52 4.79
N ASN A 143 5.04 6.23 5.86
CA ASN A 143 5.45 7.61 6.12
C ASN A 143 5.16 8.60 4.99
N SER A 144 4.19 8.27 4.11
CA SER A 144 3.78 9.11 3.01
C SER A 144 2.61 10.03 3.40
N ARG A 145 2.54 11.20 2.78
CA ARG A 145 1.41 12.13 2.91
C ARG A 145 0.91 12.51 1.54
N THR A 146 -0.40 12.67 1.42
CA THR A 146 -0.97 13.13 0.17
C THR A 146 -0.70 14.62 -0.02
N ILE A 147 -0.50 15.05 -1.28
CA ILE A 147 -0.38 16.47 -1.61
C ILE A 147 -1.63 17.25 -1.14
N PHE A 148 -2.80 16.63 -1.19
CA PHE A 148 -4.04 17.21 -0.69
C PHE A 148 -3.98 17.53 0.81
N ASP A 149 -3.46 16.62 1.64
CA ASP A 149 -3.32 16.84 3.08
C ASP A 149 -2.30 17.92 3.38
N ILE A 150 -1.21 17.97 2.59
CA ILE A 150 -0.20 19.03 2.69
C ILE A 150 -0.83 20.38 2.33
N PHE A 151 -1.52 20.48 1.23
CA PHE A 151 -2.18 21.74 0.82
C PHE A 151 -3.21 22.20 1.83
N LYS A 152 -3.99 21.29 2.38
CA LYS A 152 -4.97 21.62 3.43
C LYS A 152 -4.32 22.18 4.70
N LYS A 153 -3.19 21.60 5.12
CA LYS A 153 -2.47 22.03 6.35
C LYS A 153 -1.66 23.31 6.16
N TYR A 154 -1.09 23.52 4.98
CA TYR A 154 -0.12 24.60 4.71
C TYR A 154 -0.63 25.65 3.69
N ASN A 155 -1.96 25.84 3.60
CA ASN A 155 -2.59 26.84 2.73
C ASN A 155 -2.08 26.79 1.28
N ASN A 156 -1.98 25.60 0.70
CA ASN A 156 -1.46 25.35 -0.66
C ASN A 156 0.03 25.69 -0.88
N VAL A 157 0.82 25.88 0.18
CA VAL A 157 2.26 26.21 0.07
C VAL A 157 3.11 25.01 0.44
N ILE A 158 3.57 24.23 -0.53
CA ILE A 158 4.44 23.05 -0.33
C ILE A 158 5.75 23.44 0.38
N LEU A 159 6.32 24.60 0.07
CA LEU A 159 7.56 25.07 0.68
C LEU A 159 7.46 25.18 2.20
N SER A 160 6.29 25.54 2.73
CA SER A 160 6.06 25.61 4.19
C SER A 160 6.15 24.24 4.84
N TYR A 161 5.68 23.20 4.16
CA TYR A 161 5.82 21.81 4.61
C TYR A 161 7.30 21.39 4.71
N TYR A 162 8.09 21.65 3.67
CA TYR A 162 9.53 21.32 3.69
C TYR A 162 10.30 22.11 4.75
N LYS A 163 9.98 23.40 4.96
CA LYS A 163 10.59 24.19 6.04
C LYS A 163 10.29 23.66 7.44
N GLU A 164 9.09 23.10 7.66
CA GLU A 164 8.73 22.48 8.94
C GLU A 164 9.50 21.18 9.17
N ILE A 165 9.67 20.34 8.12
CA ILE A 165 10.46 19.11 8.20
C ILE A 165 11.92 19.44 8.49
N ALA A 166 12.56 20.30 7.70
CA ALA A 166 13.95 20.66 7.87
C ALA A 166 14.28 21.17 9.28
N LYS A 167 13.38 21.94 9.89
CA LYS A 167 13.56 22.39 11.30
C LYS A 167 13.49 21.25 12.32
N ASN A 168 12.83 20.14 12.00
CA ASN A 168 12.73 19.00 12.90
C ASN A 168 13.95 18.06 12.76
N ASP A 169 14.60 18.06 11.60
CA ASP A 169 15.80 17.25 11.34
C ASP A 169 17.09 17.90 11.91
N GLU A 170 17.05 19.20 12.24
CA GLU A 170 18.15 19.93 12.88
C GLU A 170 18.18 19.79 14.43
N LYS A 171 17.23 19.06 15.01
CA LYS A 171 17.15 18.77 16.46
C LYS A 171 17.54 17.34 16.78
#